data_6c8c6361087c12276466234a8c24d9f0
#
_entry.id   6c8c6361087c12276466234a8c24d9f0
#
_cell.length_a   1.000
_cell.length_b   1.000
_cell.length_c   1.000
_cell.angle_alpha   90.00
_cell.angle_beta   90.00
_cell.angle_gamma   90.00
#
_symmetry.space_group_name_H-M   'P 1'
#
loop_
_entity.id
_entity.type
_entity.pdbx_description
1 polymer ?
#
loop_
_entity_poly.entity_id
_entity_poly.type
_entity_poly.pdbx_seq_one_letter_code
_entity_poly.pdbx_strand_id
1 'polypeptide(L)' 'MKSKKVYTIDEIQNILGISKASTYKLVNSNVFHYVKIGSLYRISKTSFDKWLENQGGNA' A
#
# COMPACT_ATOMS: atom_id res chain seq x y z
N MET A 1 19.45 7.51 8.87
CA MET A 1 18.36 7.50 8.55
C MET A 1 17.75 6.28 8.47
N LYS A 2 16.60 6.09 8.74
CA LYS A 2 15.98 4.97 8.71
C LYS A 2 15.15 4.80 7.60
N SER A 3 15.23 3.71 6.95
CA SER A 3 14.38 3.44 5.91
C SER A 3 13.11 2.89 6.40
N LYS A 4 12.00 3.36 5.90
CA LYS A 4 10.74 2.88 6.27
C LYS A 4 10.47 1.61 5.56
N LYS A 5 10.04 0.60 6.25
CA LYS A 5 9.76 -0.68 5.65
C LYS A 5 8.29 -0.91 5.37
N VAL A 6 7.45 -0.02 5.82
CA VAL A 6 6.01 -0.14 5.60
C VAL A 6 5.43 1.19 5.20
N TYR A 7 4.28 1.15 4.54
CA TYR A 7 3.53 2.34 4.20
C TYR A 7 2.27 2.37 5.03
N THR A 8 1.77 3.57 5.31
CA THR A 8 0.48 3.74 5.96
C THR A 8 -0.58 3.88 4.87
N ILE A 9 -1.84 3.84 5.29
CA ILE A 9 -2.95 4.06 4.35
C ILE A 9 -2.82 5.43 3.68
N ASP A 10 -2.48 6.45 4.45
CA ASP A 10 -2.36 7.79 3.88
C ASP A 10 -1.27 7.85 2.84
N GLU A 11 -0.18 7.15 3.06
CA GLU A 11 0.91 7.15 2.11
C GLU A 11 0.52 6.45 0.82
N ILE A 12 -0.17 5.33 0.91
CA ILE A 12 -0.62 4.63 -0.28
C ILE A 12 -1.60 5.50 -1.05
N GLN A 13 -2.49 6.16 -0.33
CA GLN A 13 -3.47 7.05 -0.92
C GLN A 13 -2.78 8.15 -1.73
N ASN A 14 -1.74 8.74 -1.18
CA ASN A 14 -0.99 9.77 -1.86
C ASN A 14 -0.22 9.26 -3.07
N ILE A 15 0.38 8.11 -2.93
CA ILE A 15 1.16 7.53 -4.03
C ILE A 15 0.26 7.22 -5.22
N LEU A 16 -0.91 6.67 -4.95
CA LEU A 16 -1.81 6.26 -6.02
C LEU A 16 -2.77 7.35 -6.47
N GLY A 17 -2.93 8.38 -5.65
CA GLY A 17 -3.83 9.47 -5.99
C GLY A 17 -5.29 9.06 -6.00
N ILE A 18 -5.68 8.20 -5.07
CA ILE A 18 -7.06 7.70 -5.00
C ILE A 18 -7.69 8.10 -3.68
N SER A 19 -8.98 7.88 -3.54
CA SER A 19 -9.67 8.24 -2.31
C SER A 19 -9.30 7.28 -1.19
N LYS A 20 -9.57 7.68 0.04
CA LYS A 20 -9.28 6.84 1.19
C LYS A 20 -10.11 5.55 1.12
N ALA A 21 -11.36 5.65 0.73
CA ALA A 21 -12.21 4.48 0.63
C ALA A 21 -11.64 3.48 -0.38
N SER A 22 -11.16 3.98 -1.50
CA SER A 22 -10.55 3.12 -2.50
C SER A 22 -9.28 2.48 -1.98
N THR A 23 -8.52 3.23 -1.19
CA THR A 23 -7.29 2.70 -0.62
C THR A 23 -7.58 1.54 0.33
N TYR A 24 -8.56 1.68 1.19
CA TYR A 24 -8.93 0.61 2.11
C TYR A 24 -9.41 -0.62 1.34
N LYS A 25 -10.19 -0.39 0.31
CA LYS A 25 -10.69 -1.47 -0.50
C LYS A 25 -9.55 -2.23 -1.15
N LEU A 26 -8.59 -1.50 -1.67
CA LEU A 26 -7.44 -2.10 -2.32
C LEU A 26 -6.61 -2.92 -1.35
N VAL A 27 -6.35 -2.39 -0.17
CA VAL A 27 -5.55 -3.09 0.82
C VAL A 27 -6.28 -4.36 1.27
N ASN A 28 -7.58 -4.27 1.44
CA ASN A 28 -8.35 -5.42 1.89
C ASN A 28 -8.51 -6.49 0.82
N SER A 29 -8.17 -6.20 -0.41
CA SER A 29 -8.28 -7.20 -1.46
C SER A 29 -7.06 -8.12 -1.52
N ASN A 30 -6.10 -7.94 -0.61
CA ASN A 30 -4.95 -8.82 -0.50
C ASN A 30 -4.05 -8.88 -1.73
N VAL A 31 -3.93 -7.77 -2.41
CA VAL A 31 -3.05 -7.72 -3.58
C VAL A 31 -1.60 -7.54 -3.16
N PHE A 32 -1.36 -7.14 -1.92
CA PHE A 32 0.00 -7.08 -1.38
C PHE A 32 -0.06 -7.36 0.11
N HIS A 33 1.10 -7.61 0.70
CA HIS A 33 1.16 -7.95 2.10
C HIS A 33 0.89 -6.75 3.00
N TYR A 34 0.14 -6.93 4.03
CA TYR A 34 -0.07 -5.90 5.01
C TYR A 34 -0.33 -6.52 6.38
N VAL A 35 -0.15 -5.73 7.42
CA VAL A 35 -0.42 -6.14 8.77
C VAL A 35 -1.39 -5.15 9.36
N LYS A 36 -2.39 -5.64 10.06
CA LYS A 36 -3.34 -4.76 10.72
C LYS A 36 -3.10 -4.86 12.22
N ILE A 37 -2.81 -3.74 12.87
CA ILE A 37 -2.57 -3.71 14.29
C ILE A 37 -3.63 -2.80 14.89
N GLY A 38 -4.60 -3.39 15.58
CA GLY A 38 -5.76 -2.63 16.05
C GLY A 38 -6.49 -2.08 14.86
N SER A 39 -6.56 -0.77 14.74
CA SER A 39 -7.19 -0.17 13.58
C SER A 39 -6.16 0.42 12.63
N LEU A 40 -4.88 0.14 12.84
CA LEU A 40 -3.85 0.68 11.99
C LEU A 40 -3.40 -0.34 10.96
N TYR A 41 -3.29 0.11 9.72
CA TYR A 41 -2.81 -0.76 8.65
C TYR A 41 -1.37 -0.41 8.35
N ARG A 42 -0.54 -1.43 8.16
CA ARG A 42 0.85 -1.24 7.78
C ARG A 42 1.09 -2.13 6.57
N ILE A 43 1.39 -1.52 5.44
CA ILE A 43 1.54 -2.23 4.19
C ILE A 43 3.02 -2.44 3.89
N SER A 44 3.40 -3.67 3.54
CA SER A 44 4.79 -3.97 3.23
C SER A 44 5.24 -3.14 2.02
N LYS A 45 6.28 -2.34 2.22
CA LYS A 45 6.78 -1.49 1.16
C LYS A 45 7.25 -2.31 -0.03
N THR A 46 8.01 -3.36 0.23
CA THR A 46 8.51 -4.21 -0.83
C THR A 46 7.37 -4.82 -1.63
N SER A 47 6.38 -5.32 -0.93
CA SER A 47 5.24 -5.96 -1.58
C SER A 47 4.43 -4.97 -2.41
N PHE A 48 4.21 -3.78 -1.85
CA PHE A 48 3.47 -2.76 -2.56
C PHE A 48 4.23 -2.28 -3.79
N ASP A 49 5.53 -2.04 -3.64
CA ASP A 49 6.35 -1.56 -4.74
C ASP A 49 6.34 -2.56 -5.89
N LYS A 50 6.44 -3.84 -5.56
CA LYS A 50 6.42 -4.87 -6.55
C LYS A 50 5.08 -4.95 -7.25
N TRP A 51 4.00 -4.85 -6.50
CA TRP A 51 2.67 -4.85 -7.07
C TRP A 51 2.49 -3.67 -8.02
N LEU A 52 2.96 -2.51 -7.60
CA LEU A 52 2.80 -1.31 -8.39
C LEU A 52 3.57 -1.40 -9.70
N GLU A 53 4.76 -1.94 -9.65
CA GLU A 53 5.56 -2.13 -10.86
C GLU A 53 4.84 -3.02 -11.85
N ASN A 54 4.21 -4.06 -11.35
CA ASN A 54 3.50 -4.97 -12.22
C ASN A 54 2.26 -4.36 -12.83
N GLN A 55 1.66 -3.40 -12.14
CA GLN A 55 0.45 -2.77 -12.65
C GLN A 55 0.75 -1.73 -13.71
N GLY A 56 1.77 -0.95 -13.49
CA GLY A 56 2.00 0.16 -14.38
C GLY A 56 3.17 0.03 -15.27
N GLY A 57 4.04 -0.85 -14.91
CA GLY A 57 5.29 -0.87 -15.58
C GLY A 57 5.26 -1.30 -17.00
N ASN A 58 4.24 -2.02 -17.35
CA ASN A 58 4.23 -2.51 -18.64
C ASN A 58 3.57 -1.62 -19.56
N ALA A 59 3.18 -0.55 -19.15
CA ALA A 59 2.43 0.33 -20.02
C ALA A 59 3.27 0.85 -21.13
#